data_4242a80c3e50d5c3ec0b213d79a0d993
#
_entry.id   4242a80c3e50d5c3ec0b213d79a0d993
#
_cell.length_a   1.000
_cell.length_b   1.000
_cell.length_c   1.000
_cell.angle_alpha   90.00
_cell.angle_beta   90.00
_cell.angle_gamma   90.00
#
_symmetry.space_group_name_H-M   'P 1'
#
loop_
_entity.id
_entity.type
_entity.pdbx_description
1 polymer ?
#
loop_
_entity_poly.entity_id
_entity_poly.type
_entity_poly.pdbx_seq_one_letter_code
_entity_poly.pdbx_strand_id
1 'polypeptide(L)'
;MTGAIGVTTRQQREAFRNSLRQARRVMGLSQRAIARAVGRTPSAVWQWEQGHGAPDPQTVAKLERLLQVEPDSLARLLGYVPLLEVTSRPGTVLDAVNADPRLDEDGRELLTDVYRWLVRKRANG
;
A
#
# COMPACT_ATOMS: atom_id res chain seq x y z
N MET A 1 7.89 3.98 -20.40
CA MET A 1 8.04 3.72 -19.88
C MET A 1 7.71 2.97 -19.26
N THR A 2 7.66 2.76 -19.33
CA THR A 2 7.36 2.22 -18.81
C THR A 2 7.50 1.75 -17.82
N GLY A 3 7.48 2.39 -17.22
CA GLY A 3 7.74 2.03 -15.94
C GLY A 3 7.57 0.57 -15.72
N ALA A 4 8.52 -0.15 -15.85
CA ALA A 4 8.40 -1.55 -15.56
C ALA A 4 7.94 -1.67 -14.11
N ILE A 5 6.73 -2.20 -13.93
CA ILE A 5 6.21 -2.49 -12.60
C ILE A 5 7.22 -3.41 -11.90
N GLY A 6 7.63 -3.03 -10.71
CA GLY A 6 8.57 -3.82 -9.93
C GLY A 6 10.02 -3.38 -10.04
N VAL A 7 10.35 -2.44 -10.93
CA VAL A 7 11.68 -1.88 -10.95
C VAL A 7 11.72 -0.68 -10.01
N THR A 8 12.49 -0.81 -8.93
CA THR A 8 12.60 0.24 -7.93
C THR A 8 13.95 0.94 -8.06
N THR A 9 13.98 2.21 -7.74
CA THR A 9 15.22 2.96 -7.70
C THR A 9 15.96 2.66 -6.39
N ARG A 10 17.25 3.00 -6.36
CA ARG A 10 18.05 2.87 -5.15
C ARG A 10 17.47 3.68 -4.00
N GLN A 11 17.01 4.90 -4.28
CA GLN A 11 16.44 5.77 -3.25
C GLN A 11 15.15 5.17 -2.69
N GLN A 12 14.32 4.60 -3.54
CA GLN A 12 13.10 3.95 -3.11
C GLN A 12 13.41 2.76 -2.21
N ARG A 13 14.38 1.94 -2.58
CA ARG A 13 14.76 0.79 -1.76
C ARG A 13 15.35 1.21 -0.43
N GLU A 14 16.11 2.31 -0.39
CA GLU A 14 16.67 2.82 0.86
C GLU A 14 15.57 3.32 1.81
N ALA A 15 14.60 4.05 1.29
CA ALA A 15 13.47 4.52 2.09
C ALA A 15 12.66 3.35 2.63
N PHE A 16 12.40 2.37 1.79
CA PHE A 16 11.68 1.15 2.19
C PHE A 16 12.46 0.39 3.26
N ARG A 17 13.76 0.20 3.05
CA ARG A 17 14.65 -0.47 4.01
C ARG A 17 14.53 0.14 5.40
N ASN A 18 14.62 1.46 5.46
CA ASN A 18 14.59 2.15 6.74
C ASN A 18 13.24 1.96 7.46
N SER A 19 12.15 2.10 6.72
CA SER A 19 10.82 1.94 7.29
C SER A 19 10.53 0.50 7.70
N LEU A 20 10.95 -0.46 6.88
CA LEU A 20 10.77 -1.89 7.20
C LEU A 20 11.50 -2.25 8.48
N ARG A 21 12.75 -1.84 8.58
CA ARG A 21 13.58 -2.14 9.74
C ARG A 21 13.01 -1.51 11.01
N GLN A 22 12.59 -0.26 10.92
CA GLN A 22 12.02 0.44 12.07
C GLN A 22 10.70 -0.23 12.51
N ALA A 23 9.80 -0.51 11.57
CA ALA A 23 8.54 -1.15 11.90
C ALA A 23 8.75 -2.53 12.50
N ARG A 24 9.71 -3.30 11.98
CA ARG A 24 10.04 -4.61 12.51
C ARG A 24 10.50 -4.51 13.96
N ARG A 25 11.36 -3.55 14.26
CA ARG A 25 11.86 -3.35 15.63
C ARG A 25 10.76 -2.92 16.59
N VAL A 26 9.88 -2.03 16.14
CA VAL A 26 8.75 -1.59 16.96
C VAL A 26 7.85 -2.78 17.31
N MET A 27 7.63 -3.68 16.37
CA MET A 27 6.79 -4.86 16.59
C MET A 27 7.53 -5.99 17.31
N GLY A 28 8.84 -5.86 17.50
CA GLY A 28 9.63 -6.89 18.15
C GLY A 28 9.76 -8.19 17.38
N LEU A 29 9.69 -8.11 16.04
CA LEU A 29 9.73 -9.29 15.19
C LEU A 29 11.15 -9.54 14.67
N SER A 30 11.52 -10.82 14.51
CA SER A 30 12.74 -11.20 13.86
C SER A 30 12.56 -11.24 12.35
N GLN A 31 13.67 -11.18 11.61
CA GLN A 31 13.61 -11.36 10.16
C GLN A 31 13.02 -12.71 9.79
N ARG A 32 13.32 -13.74 10.57
CA ARG A 32 12.78 -15.08 10.35
C ARG A 32 11.26 -15.11 10.55
N ALA A 33 10.77 -14.43 11.57
CA ALA A 33 9.34 -14.37 11.83
C ALA A 33 8.60 -13.66 10.69
N ILE A 34 9.17 -12.56 10.19
CA ILE A 34 8.59 -11.85 9.04
C ILE A 34 8.57 -12.75 7.81
N ALA A 35 9.70 -13.40 7.52
CA ALA A 35 9.80 -14.28 6.35
C ALA A 35 8.73 -15.36 6.38
N ARG A 36 8.54 -16.00 7.53
CA ARG A 36 7.54 -17.04 7.70
C ARG A 36 6.12 -16.49 7.46
N ALA A 37 5.83 -15.31 8.01
CA ALA A 37 4.50 -14.73 7.92
C ALA A 37 4.13 -14.33 6.49
N VAL A 38 5.11 -13.87 5.69
CA VAL A 38 4.84 -13.44 4.31
C VAL A 38 5.18 -14.51 3.27
N GLY A 39 5.60 -15.71 3.70
CA GLY A 39 5.89 -16.79 2.80
C GLY A 39 7.16 -16.63 1.98
N ARG A 40 8.18 -16.00 2.57
CA ARG A 40 9.47 -15.79 1.93
C ARG A 40 10.59 -16.34 2.81
N THR A 41 11.83 -16.22 2.35
CA THR A 41 12.99 -16.70 3.08
C THR A 41 13.56 -15.59 3.98
N PRO A 42 14.24 -15.95 5.09
CA PRO A 42 14.95 -14.95 5.88
C PRO A 42 15.99 -14.18 5.09
N SER A 43 16.64 -14.85 4.12
CA SER A 43 17.60 -14.17 3.23
C SER A 43 16.94 -13.05 2.43
N ALA A 44 15.71 -13.28 1.95
CA ALA A 44 14.98 -12.25 1.21
C ALA A 44 14.72 -11.04 2.09
N VAL A 45 14.25 -11.26 3.32
CA VAL A 45 13.98 -10.18 4.26
C VAL A 45 15.28 -9.40 4.57
N TRP A 46 16.36 -10.13 4.78
CA TRP A 46 17.66 -9.52 5.01
C TRP A 46 18.05 -8.60 3.85
N GLN A 47 17.89 -9.10 2.61
CA GLN A 47 18.23 -8.29 1.42
C GLN A 47 17.40 -7.02 1.34
N TRP A 48 16.10 -7.11 1.67
CA TRP A 48 15.25 -5.91 1.70
C TRP A 48 15.76 -4.90 2.73
N GLU A 49 16.23 -5.37 3.87
CA GLU A 49 16.74 -4.50 4.93
C GLU A 49 18.15 -3.97 4.63
N GLN A 50 18.81 -4.51 3.62
CA GLN A 50 20.09 -4.00 3.15
C GLN A 50 19.93 -3.07 1.94
N GLY A 51 18.70 -2.95 1.41
CA GLY A 51 18.47 -2.13 0.23
C GLY A 51 18.88 -2.80 -1.06
N HIS A 52 19.10 -4.12 -1.05
CA HIS A 52 19.56 -4.86 -2.23
C HIS A 52 18.43 -5.38 -3.10
N GLY A 53 17.20 -5.23 -2.68
CA GLY A 53 16.05 -5.68 -3.44
C GLY A 53 14.79 -5.20 -2.78
N ALA A 54 13.67 -5.53 -3.39
CA ALA A 54 12.36 -5.15 -2.87
C ALA A 54 11.37 -6.28 -3.09
N PRO A 55 10.41 -6.47 -2.16
CA PRO A 55 9.36 -7.45 -2.36
C PRO A 55 8.38 -7.00 -3.43
N ASP A 56 7.64 -7.95 -3.98
CA ASP A 56 6.58 -7.66 -4.93
C ASP A 56 5.38 -6.99 -4.22
N PRO A 57 4.45 -6.38 -4.97
CA PRO A 57 3.34 -5.66 -4.35
C PRO A 57 2.48 -6.49 -3.41
N GLN A 58 2.25 -7.76 -3.72
CA GLN A 58 1.47 -8.63 -2.84
C GLN A 58 2.17 -8.88 -1.51
N THR A 59 3.47 -9.08 -1.56
CA THR A 59 4.27 -9.26 -0.35
C THR A 59 4.30 -8.00 0.48
N VAL A 60 4.40 -6.83 -0.18
CA VAL A 60 4.36 -5.53 0.52
C VAL A 60 3.04 -5.37 1.26
N ALA A 61 1.92 -5.73 0.65
CA ALA A 61 0.62 -5.66 1.31
C ALA A 61 0.58 -6.55 2.55
N LYS A 62 1.17 -7.74 2.48
CA LYS A 62 1.26 -8.63 3.64
C LYS A 62 2.13 -8.03 4.75
N LEU A 63 3.24 -7.41 4.36
CA LEU A 63 4.12 -6.73 5.33
C LEU A 63 3.39 -5.60 6.04
N GLU A 64 2.64 -4.80 5.30
CA GLU A 64 1.90 -3.69 5.89
C GLU A 64 0.91 -4.17 6.94
N ARG A 65 0.20 -5.24 6.65
CA ARG A 65 -0.75 -5.82 7.61
C ARG A 65 -0.05 -6.41 8.82
N LEU A 66 1.04 -7.15 8.58
CA LEU A 66 1.80 -7.77 9.66
C LEU A 66 2.41 -6.73 10.60
N LEU A 67 2.95 -5.68 10.03
CA LEU A 67 3.65 -4.63 10.79
C LEU A 67 2.69 -3.56 11.32
N GLN A 68 1.42 -3.66 10.99
CA GLN A 68 0.37 -2.74 11.45
C GLN A 68 0.68 -1.28 11.09
N VAL A 69 1.23 -1.08 9.89
CA VAL A 69 1.46 0.25 9.35
C VAL A 69 0.30 0.64 8.45
N GLU A 70 0.23 1.92 8.11
CA GLU A 70 -0.82 2.41 7.22
C GLU A 70 -0.84 1.64 5.90
N PRO A 71 -2.02 1.25 5.40
CA PRO A 71 -2.10 0.61 4.09
C PRO A 71 -1.44 1.48 3.03
N ASP A 72 -0.68 0.84 2.14
CA ASP A 72 0.06 1.47 1.04
C ASP A 72 1.24 2.34 1.47
N SER A 73 1.51 2.48 2.77
CA SER A 73 2.64 3.31 3.23
C SER A 73 3.98 2.76 2.74
N LEU A 74 4.18 1.44 2.79
CA LEU A 74 5.40 0.84 2.29
C LEU A 74 5.41 0.76 0.77
N ALA A 75 4.26 0.49 0.17
CA ALA A 75 4.13 0.44 -1.29
C ALA A 75 4.51 1.77 -1.93
N ARG A 76 4.11 2.88 -1.33
CA ARG A 76 4.45 4.21 -1.83
C ARG A 76 5.94 4.47 -1.82
N LEU A 77 6.63 3.99 -0.79
CA LEU A 77 8.08 4.17 -0.71
C LEU A 77 8.80 3.48 -1.86
N LEU A 78 8.26 2.36 -2.32
CA LEU A 78 8.82 1.60 -3.44
C LEU A 78 8.34 2.10 -4.80
N GLY A 79 7.47 3.11 -4.81
CA GLY A 79 6.94 3.63 -6.06
C GLY A 79 5.85 2.77 -6.67
N TYR A 80 5.32 1.81 -5.92
CA TYR A 80 4.18 1.01 -6.39
C TYR A 80 2.92 1.86 -6.34
N VAL A 81 2.11 1.76 -7.38
CA VAL A 81 0.86 2.51 -7.43
C VAL A 81 -0.16 1.81 -6.54
N PRO A 82 -0.65 2.47 -5.47
CA PRO A 82 -1.67 1.86 -4.63
C PRO A 82 -2.94 1.59 -5.42
N LEU A 83 -3.62 0.50 -5.07
CA LEU A 83 -4.88 0.16 -5.72
C LEU A 83 -5.88 1.32 -5.63
N LEU A 84 -5.89 2.01 -4.51
CA LEU A 84 -6.76 3.15 -4.30
C LEU A 84 -6.53 4.26 -5.33
N GLU A 85 -5.28 4.52 -5.68
CA GLU A 85 -4.96 5.53 -6.70
C GLU A 85 -5.44 5.11 -8.09
N VAL A 86 -5.34 3.83 -8.40
CA VAL A 86 -5.84 3.31 -9.67
C VAL A 86 -7.35 3.49 -9.77
N THR A 87 -8.06 3.32 -8.66
CA THR A 87 -9.52 3.42 -8.61
C THR A 87 -10.02 4.82 -8.28
N SER A 88 -9.12 5.79 -8.09
CA SER A 88 -9.51 7.13 -7.68
C SER A 88 -9.94 8.04 -8.83
N ARG A 89 -10.01 7.53 -10.05
CA ARG A 89 -10.53 8.29 -11.18
C ARG A 89 -12.00 8.62 -10.93
N PRO A 90 -12.45 9.85 -11.29
CA PRO A 90 -13.86 10.18 -11.17
C PRO A 90 -14.71 9.14 -11.89
N GLY A 91 -15.79 8.72 -11.28
CA GLY A 91 -16.64 7.67 -11.82
C GLY A 91 -16.28 6.28 -11.34
N THR A 92 -14.98 5.95 -11.25
CA THR A 92 -14.56 4.62 -10.80
C THR A 92 -14.93 4.40 -9.34
N VAL A 93 -14.67 5.39 -8.49
CA VAL A 93 -15.01 5.30 -7.06
C VAL A 93 -16.53 5.23 -6.88
N LEU A 94 -17.26 6.08 -7.60
CA LEU A 94 -18.71 6.09 -7.51
C LEU A 94 -19.32 4.78 -8.04
N ASP A 95 -18.76 4.23 -9.10
CA ASP A 95 -19.19 2.94 -9.64
C ASP A 95 -18.98 1.83 -8.61
N ALA A 96 -17.84 1.82 -7.92
CA ALA A 96 -17.56 0.83 -6.89
C ALA A 96 -18.54 0.96 -5.72
N VAL A 97 -18.88 2.18 -5.30
CA VAL A 97 -19.85 2.44 -4.25
C VAL A 97 -21.21 1.91 -4.66
N ASN A 98 -21.64 2.18 -5.89
CA ASN A 98 -22.94 1.76 -6.37
C ASN A 98 -23.04 0.25 -6.54
N ALA A 99 -21.94 -0.41 -6.81
CA ALA A 99 -21.90 -1.85 -7.03
C ALA A 99 -21.68 -2.66 -5.75
N ASP A 100 -21.36 -2.03 -4.63
CA ASP A 100 -21.08 -2.74 -3.39
C ASP A 100 -22.37 -3.26 -2.74
N PRO A 101 -22.55 -4.60 -2.67
CA PRO A 101 -23.77 -5.17 -2.11
C PRO A 101 -23.92 -4.97 -0.61
N ARG A 102 -22.86 -4.55 0.08
CA ARG A 102 -22.90 -4.30 1.52
C ARG A 102 -23.54 -2.95 1.86
N LEU A 103 -23.71 -2.09 0.86
CA LEU A 103 -24.29 -0.77 1.06
C LEU A 103 -25.73 -0.78 0.65
N ASP A 104 -26.60 -0.22 1.51
CA ASP A 104 -27.97 0.04 1.14
C ASP A 104 -28.05 1.36 0.34
N GLU A 105 -29.27 1.73 -0.09
CA GLU A 105 -29.44 2.92 -0.88
C GLU A 105 -29.01 4.19 -0.14
N ASP A 106 -29.34 4.28 1.15
CA ASP A 106 -28.96 5.43 1.97
C ASP A 106 -27.44 5.52 2.13
N GLY A 107 -26.77 4.39 2.32
CA GLY A 107 -25.33 4.35 2.44
C GLY A 107 -24.63 4.78 1.17
N ARG A 108 -25.15 4.33 0.02
CA ARG A 108 -24.61 4.72 -1.28
C ARG A 108 -24.75 6.22 -1.51
N GLU A 109 -25.92 6.75 -1.21
CA GLU A 109 -26.19 8.17 -1.38
C GLU A 109 -25.26 9.02 -0.50
N LEU A 110 -25.11 8.63 0.77
CA LEU A 110 -24.23 9.33 1.70
C LEU A 110 -22.78 9.33 1.20
N LEU A 111 -22.27 8.18 0.80
CA LEU A 111 -20.89 8.06 0.32
C LEU A 111 -20.69 8.84 -0.97
N THR A 112 -21.67 8.84 -1.86
CA THR A 112 -21.62 9.63 -3.08
C THR A 112 -21.53 11.11 -2.77
N ASP A 113 -22.32 11.59 -1.84
CA ASP A 113 -22.33 12.99 -1.44
C ASP A 113 -21.01 13.40 -0.79
N VAL A 114 -20.49 12.57 0.11
CA VAL A 114 -19.20 12.81 0.76
C VAL A 114 -18.09 12.85 -0.27
N TYR A 115 -18.09 11.91 -1.21
CA TYR A 115 -17.07 11.87 -2.26
C TYR A 115 -17.10 13.14 -3.10
N ARG A 116 -18.28 13.57 -3.52
CA ARG A 116 -18.45 14.80 -4.32
C ARG A 116 -17.99 16.03 -3.55
N TRP A 117 -18.32 16.08 -2.26
CA TRP A 117 -17.88 17.17 -1.41
C TRP A 117 -16.35 17.24 -1.31
N LEU A 118 -15.70 16.10 -1.09
CA LEU A 118 -14.24 16.02 -0.98
C LEU A 118 -13.56 16.44 -2.26
N VAL A 119 -14.07 15.99 -3.41
CA VAL A 119 -13.51 16.37 -4.71
C VAL A 119 -13.64 17.88 -4.93
N ARG A 120 -14.80 18.44 -4.61
CA ARG A 120 -15.07 19.87 -4.78
C ARG A 120 -14.17 20.70 -3.86
N LYS A 121 -14.04 20.30 -2.61
CA LYS A 121 -13.18 20.97 -1.64
C LYS A 121 -11.73 20.98 -2.11
N ARG A 122 -11.27 19.87 -2.66
CA ARG A 122 -9.90 19.74 -3.14
C ARG A 122 -9.65 20.64 -4.35
N ALA A 123 -10.63 20.74 -5.24
CA ALA A 123 -10.51 21.60 -6.41
C ALA A 123 -10.48 23.09 -6.03
N ASN A 124 -11.15 23.47 -4.96
CA ASN A 124 -11.24 24.86 -4.50
C ASN A 124 -10.18 25.21 -3.45
N GLY A 125 -9.50 24.25 -2.96
CA GLY A 125 -8.46 24.43 -1.95
C GLY A 125 -7.08 24.36 -2.57
#